data_b5e5a6167b8b70a4544448083047c033
#
_entry.id   b5e5a6167b8b70a4544448083047c033
#
_cell.length_a   1.000
_cell.length_b   1.000
_cell.length_c   1.000
_cell.angle_alpha   90.00
_cell.angle_beta   90.00
_cell.angle_gamma   90.00
#
_symmetry.space_group_name_H-M   'P 1'
#
loop_
_entity.id
_entity.type
_entity.pdbx_description
1 polymer ?
#
loop_
_entity_poly.entity_id
_entity_poly.type
_entity_poly.pdbx_seq_one_letter_code
_entity_poly.pdbx_strand_id
1 'polypeptide(L)'
;MSPFRAAEAVAALLLAVLLTLLVGCGSRLPERAFETRPTANPSGGEPLRVGIITSATSPVGGQALTGPRDGARAYFDALNARGGLDGRRIEVETCDDGGSGVGNNACVHRLIDERHVFALVATTALNYAGAPLVAKAGVPDIGGQPLTPAYDTYPHLYGIYGSSAPRTGGKPGWGGTLYGGTEVYRWFEREKGARTAAVVSYNQAASAAYARLVSDGLRAEGYKVVDEQVDFALPNFRAVAADLRDRKVDLLFDAMDTHGNVRLCEAMEALGVRVDAKVTNVQNWSSSVARDYARAPGCLNSLWVTGSSRNHQDTGDPAVREFRAAMGQRPLSQWQLEGWAAAMWFTDAARSCLAGAGLTRGCVEEFLNRPEPYTARGLLLPVRFEHLARPPETRHTCLSVARWEDGRGWVGQGDMTENCATVPQLGYRP
;
A
#
# COMPACT_ATOMS: atom_id res chain seq x y z
N MET A 1 29.22 59.93 25.59
CA MET A 1 28.62 58.64 25.27
C MET A 1 29.21 58.18 23.93
N SER A 2 29.96 57.10 23.95
CA SER A 2 30.75 56.62 22.79
C SER A 2 29.83 56.01 21.71
N PRO A 3 30.03 56.29 20.42
CA PRO A 3 29.20 55.76 19.31
C PRO A 3 29.22 54.22 19.19
N PHE A 4 30.15 53.56 19.83
CA PHE A 4 30.26 52.07 19.86
C PHE A 4 29.12 51.40 20.64
N ARG A 5 28.59 51.99 21.69
CA ARG A 5 27.47 51.40 22.48
C ARG A 5 26.11 51.45 21.77
N ALA A 6 25.92 52.38 20.85
CA ALA A 6 24.68 52.47 20.08
C ALA A 6 24.63 51.39 18.97
N ALA A 7 25.77 51.06 18.38
CA ALA A 7 25.84 50.02 17.33
C ALA A 7 25.61 48.60 17.90
N GLU A 8 26.10 48.30 19.10
CA GLU A 8 25.88 47.01 19.77
C GLU A 8 24.41 46.82 20.19
N ALA A 9 23.75 47.88 20.65
CA ALA A 9 22.34 47.82 21.02
C ALA A 9 21.42 47.60 19.79
N VAL A 10 21.73 48.20 18.63
CA VAL A 10 20.97 48.01 17.39
C VAL A 10 21.22 46.60 16.81
N ALA A 11 22.46 46.10 16.89
CA ALA A 11 22.77 44.74 16.44
C ALA A 11 22.08 43.65 17.31
N ALA A 12 22.03 43.88 18.64
CA ALA A 12 21.32 42.96 19.55
C ALA A 12 19.80 42.99 19.34
N LEU A 13 19.22 44.14 19.02
CA LEU A 13 17.79 44.28 18.74
C LEU A 13 17.42 43.61 17.40
N LEU A 14 18.25 43.75 16.37
CA LEU A 14 18.07 43.07 15.07
C LEU A 14 18.21 41.56 15.16
N LEU A 15 19.15 41.08 16.01
CA LEU A 15 19.31 39.64 16.25
C LEU A 15 18.12 39.05 17.02
N ALA A 16 17.57 39.77 17.99
CA ALA A 16 16.38 39.36 18.73
C ALA A 16 15.12 39.32 17.84
N VAL A 17 14.96 40.25 16.91
CA VAL A 17 13.86 40.29 15.95
C VAL A 17 13.99 39.15 14.90
N LEU A 18 15.23 38.84 14.49
CA LEU A 18 15.47 37.71 13.56
C LEU A 18 15.22 36.34 14.21
N LEU A 19 15.51 36.17 15.51
CA LEU A 19 15.25 34.93 16.26
C LEU A 19 13.75 34.71 16.52
N THR A 20 12.94 35.78 16.62
CA THR A 20 11.47 35.64 16.77
C THR A 20 10.77 35.31 15.46
N LEU A 21 11.41 35.53 14.30
CA LEU A 21 10.87 35.12 12.98
C LEU A 21 11.19 33.67 12.59
N LEU A 22 12.05 32.99 13.35
CA LEU A 22 12.43 31.58 13.12
C LEU A 22 11.64 30.59 13.98
N VAL A 23 10.65 31.03 14.76
CA VAL A 23 9.65 30.13 15.33
C VAL A 23 8.69 29.75 14.20
N GLY A 24 9.20 28.89 13.32
CA GLY A 24 8.44 28.31 12.24
C GLY A 24 7.24 27.57 12.82
N CYS A 25 6.07 28.02 12.43
CA CYS A 25 4.80 27.37 12.67
C CYS A 25 4.80 25.97 12.12
N GLY A 26 5.24 25.02 12.92
CA GLY A 26 4.75 23.65 12.84
C GLY A 26 3.32 23.66 13.33
N SER A 27 2.37 24.11 12.51
CA SER A 27 0.95 24.09 12.83
C SER A 27 0.47 22.66 12.88
N ARG A 28 0.52 22.06 14.09
CA ARG A 28 -0.29 20.87 14.37
C ARG A 28 -1.74 21.31 14.23
N LEU A 29 -2.45 20.75 13.24
CA LEU A 29 -3.87 20.97 13.10
C LEU A 29 -4.54 20.44 14.40
N PRO A 30 -5.41 21.19 15.05
CA PRO A 30 -6.15 20.70 16.22
C PRO A 30 -7.07 19.55 15.83
N GLU A 31 -7.36 18.64 16.76
CA GLU A 31 -8.25 17.49 16.52
C GLU A 31 -9.58 17.87 15.85
N ARG A 32 -10.13 19.04 16.22
CA ARG A 32 -11.35 19.58 15.60
C ARG A 32 -11.20 19.97 14.11
N ALA A 33 -9.98 20.02 13.59
CA ALA A 33 -9.75 20.28 12.15
C ALA A 33 -10.20 19.13 11.26
N PHE A 34 -10.48 17.97 11.85
CA PHE A 34 -10.94 16.75 11.16
C PHE A 34 -12.46 16.50 11.30
N GLU A 35 -13.21 17.44 11.86
CA GLU A 35 -14.67 17.36 11.91
C GLU A 35 -15.24 17.44 10.48
N THR A 36 -16.11 16.49 10.13
CA THR A 36 -16.76 16.42 8.83
C THR A 36 -17.65 17.64 8.58
N ARG A 37 -17.37 18.41 7.53
CA ARG A 37 -18.35 19.37 7.01
C ARG A 37 -19.42 18.60 6.25
N PRO A 38 -20.71 18.89 6.51
CA PRO A 38 -21.78 18.37 5.67
C PRO A 38 -21.56 18.83 4.23
N THR A 39 -21.26 17.93 3.32
CA THR A 39 -21.21 18.24 1.90
C THR A 39 -22.58 17.99 1.30
N ALA A 40 -23.09 18.96 0.56
CA ALA A 40 -24.36 18.86 -0.14
C ALA A 40 -24.39 17.59 -1.01
N ASN A 41 -25.51 16.86 -0.98
CA ASN A 41 -25.77 15.77 -1.90
C ASN A 41 -25.72 16.31 -3.34
N PRO A 42 -25.00 15.66 -4.25
CA PRO A 42 -25.15 15.96 -5.66
C PRO A 42 -26.60 15.62 -6.06
N SER A 43 -27.34 16.62 -6.49
CA SER A 43 -28.73 16.47 -6.94
C SER A 43 -28.77 15.53 -8.16
N GLY A 44 -29.82 14.71 -8.24
CA GLY A 44 -29.95 13.62 -9.20
C GLY A 44 -29.63 14.00 -10.65
N GLY A 45 -29.00 13.08 -11.36
CA GLY A 45 -28.66 13.19 -12.79
C GLY A 45 -27.21 13.63 -13.10
N GLU A 46 -26.54 14.39 -12.23
CA GLU A 46 -25.13 14.75 -12.46
C GLU A 46 -24.18 13.59 -12.18
N PRO A 47 -23.09 13.45 -12.95
CA PRO A 47 -22.08 12.44 -12.71
C PRO A 47 -21.51 12.53 -11.28
N LEU A 48 -21.26 11.39 -10.67
CA LEU A 48 -20.55 11.32 -9.38
C LEU A 48 -19.05 11.26 -9.66
N ARG A 49 -18.30 12.30 -9.25
CA ARG A 49 -16.85 12.37 -9.47
C ARG A 49 -16.10 11.66 -8.38
N VAL A 50 -15.17 10.79 -8.77
CA VAL A 50 -14.19 10.16 -7.87
C VAL A 50 -12.77 10.49 -8.34
N GLY A 51 -11.86 10.69 -7.39
CA GLY A 51 -10.45 10.97 -7.66
C GLY A 51 -9.59 9.72 -7.49
N ILE A 52 -8.54 9.60 -8.31
CA ILE A 52 -7.49 8.59 -8.12
C ILE A 52 -6.13 9.28 -8.18
N ILE A 53 -5.35 9.17 -7.12
CA ILE A 53 -3.94 9.60 -7.11
C ILE A 53 -3.06 8.39 -7.38
N THR A 54 -2.06 8.54 -8.23
CA THR A 54 -1.10 7.48 -8.55
C THR A 54 0.30 8.08 -8.72
N SER A 55 1.34 7.32 -8.38
CA SER A 55 2.75 7.70 -8.62
C SER A 55 3.27 7.08 -9.93
N ALA A 56 2.52 7.24 -11.02
CA ALA A 56 2.74 6.55 -12.30
C ALA A 56 4.09 6.87 -12.95
N THR A 57 4.56 8.12 -12.83
CA THR A 57 5.84 8.58 -13.41
C THR A 57 6.99 8.57 -12.41
N SER A 58 6.79 7.93 -11.22
CA SER A 58 7.86 7.75 -10.26
C SER A 58 9.04 6.97 -10.88
N PRO A 59 10.29 7.38 -10.63
CA PRO A 59 11.47 6.62 -11.06
C PRO A 59 11.60 5.26 -10.37
N VAL A 60 10.88 5.05 -9.25
CA VAL A 60 10.86 3.79 -8.51
C VAL A 60 9.49 3.15 -8.66
N GLY A 61 9.43 2.00 -9.31
CA GLY A 61 8.22 1.17 -9.41
C GLY A 61 7.06 1.76 -10.21
N GLY A 62 7.24 2.86 -10.94
CA GLY A 62 6.17 3.67 -11.55
C GLY A 62 5.08 2.89 -12.30
N GLN A 63 5.45 1.95 -13.15
CA GLN A 63 4.45 1.13 -13.87
C GLN A 63 3.59 0.25 -12.94
N ALA A 64 4.18 -0.35 -11.91
CA ALA A 64 3.42 -1.15 -10.95
C ALA A 64 2.42 -0.29 -10.18
N LEU A 65 2.79 0.97 -9.87
CA LEU A 65 1.97 1.92 -9.13
C LEU A 65 0.72 2.39 -9.90
N THR A 66 0.62 2.11 -11.20
CA THR A 66 -0.61 2.36 -11.98
C THR A 66 -1.68 1.28 -11.78
N GLY A 67 -1.30 0.13 -11.26
CA GLY A 67 -2.19 -1.04 -11.13
C GLY A 67 -3.52 -0.72 -10.46
N PRO A 68 -3.56 -0.14 -9.24
CA PRO A 68 -4.81 0.15 -8.55
C PRO A 68 -5.71 1.12 -9.34
N ARG A 69 -5.13 2.15 -9.95
CA ARG A 69 -5.86 3.06 -10.85
C ARG A 69 -6.53 2.32 -12.00
N ASP A 70 -5.77 1.45 -12.67
CA ASP A 70 -6.23 0.77 -13.88
C ASP A 70 -7.35 -0.25 -13.56
N GLY A 71 -7.23 -0.94 -12.42
CA GLY A 71 -8.28 -1.83 -11.91
C GLY A 71 -9.54 -1.09 -11.50
N ALA A 72 -9.41 0.01 -10.76
CA ALA A 72 -10.54 0.84 -10.35
C ALA A 72 -11.27 1.44 -11.57
N ARG A 73 -10.53 1.94 -12.57
CA ARG A 73 -11.12 2.44 -13.82
C ARG A 73 -11.89 1.36 -14.56
N ALA A 74 -11.30 0.17 -14.70
CA ALA A 74 -11.96 -0.95 -15.35
C ALA A 74 -13.30 -1.31 -14.67
N TYR A 75 -13.35 -1.26 -13.32
CA TYR A 75 -14.58 -1.46 -12.57
C TYR A 75 -15.63 -0.38 -12.86
N PHE A 76 -15.23 0.90 -12.78
CA PHE A 76 -16.16 2.00 -13.04
C PHE A 76 -16.63 2.05 -14.49
N ASP A 77 -15.78 1.72 -15.46
CA ASP A 77 -16.16 1.61 -16.86
C ASP A 77 -17.20 0.48 -17.05
N ALA A 78 -16.99 -0.69 -16.45
CA ALA A 78 -17.94 -1.79 -16.48
C ALA A 78 -19.24 -1.46 -15.74
N LEU A 79 -19.20 -0.72 -14.63
CA LEU A 79 -20.35 -0.22 -13.91
C LEU A 79 -21.15 0.77 -14.78
N ASN A 80 -20.49 1.74 -15.39
CA ASN A 80 -21.10 2.74 -16.26
C ASN A 80 -21.76 2.12 -17.49
N ALA A 81 -21.15 1.08 -18.06
CA ALA A 81 -21.73 0.33 -19.18
C ALA A 81 -23.04 -0.39 -18.80
N ARG A 82 -23.25 -0.68 -17.50
CA ARG A 82 -24.49 -1.28 -16.95
C ARG A 82 -25.47 -0.25 -16.39
N GLY A 83 -25.31 1.03 -16.70
CA GLY A 83 -26.22 2.11 -16.25
C GLY A 83 -25.69 2.93 -15.06
N GLY A 84 -24.48 2.69 -14.60
CA GLY A 84 -23.86 3.46 -13.53
C GLY A 84 -24.36 3.10 -12.12
N LEU A 85 -24.19 4.03 -11.19
CA LEU A 85 -24.66 3.93 -9.81
C LEU A 85 -26.08 4.53 -9.72
N ASP A 86 -27.10 3.69 -9.70
CA ASP A 86 -28.51 4.08 -9.69
C ASP A 86 -28.85 5.14 -10.77
N GLY A 87 -28.39 4.90 -12.01
CA GLY A 87 -28.59 5.79 -13.13
C GLY A 87 -27.59 6.96 -13.23
N ARG A 88 -26.72 7.14 -12.24
CA ARG A 88 -25.67 8.15 -12.24
C ARG A 88 -24.34 7.57 -12.76
N ARG A 89 -23.75 8.25 -13.72
CA ARG A 89 -22.42 7.89 -14.22
C ARG A 89 -21.35 8.21 -13.16
N ILE A 90 -20.37 7.32 -12.99
CA ILE A 90 -19.13 7.63 -12.24
C ILE A 90 -18.14 8.27 -13.20
N GLU A 91 -17.68 9.46 -12.88
CA GLU A 91 -16.62 10.18 -13.59
C GLU A 91 -15.32 10.07 -12.81
N VAL A 92 -14.27 9.52 -13.45
CA VAL A 92 -12.98 9.24 -12.80
C VAL A 92 -11.96 10.31 -13.18
N GLU A 93 -11.56 11.11 -12.19
CA GLU A 93 -10.49 12.09 -12.29
C GLU A 93 -9.17 11.47 -11.79
N THR A 94 -8.12 11.49 -12.62
CA THR A 94 -6.83 10.92 -12.22
C THR A 94 -5.76 12.01 -12.09
N CYS A 95 -4.86 11.82 -11.12
CA CYS A 95 -3.70 12.69 -10.95
C CYS A 95 -2.44 11.85 -10.69
N ASP A 96 -1.38 12.13 -11.46
CA ASP A 96 -0.06 11.53 -11.25
C ASP A 96 0.78 12.49 -10.39
N ASP A 97 1.22 12.01 -9.23
CA ASP A 97 2.01 12.79 -8.27
C ASP A 97 3.53 12.66 -8.46
N GLY A 98 3.96 11.84 -9.45
CA GLY A 98 5.37 11.59 -9.74
C GLY A 98 6.13 10.92 -8.59
N GLY A 99 5.44 10.41 -7.56
CA GLY A 99 6.06 9.82 -6.37
C GLY A 99 6.63 10.84 -5.39
N SER A 100 6.29 12.13 -5.53
CA SER A 100 6.82 13.22 -4.72
C SER A 100 5.76 13.83 -3.79
N GLY A 101 6.18 14.32 -2.62
CA GLY A 101 5.27 15.00 -1.69
C GLY A 101 4.70 16.30 -2.26
N VAL A 102 5.47 17.02 -3.08
CA VAL A 102 5.01 18.26 -3.75
C VAL A 102 3.94 17.93 -4.78
N GLY A 103 4.20 16.94 -5.65
CA GLY A 103 3.23 16.48 -6.63
C GLY A 103 1.96 15.91 -5.97
N ASN A 104 2.11 15.20 -4.85
CA ASN A 104 0.98 14.66 -4.11
C ASN A 104 0.09 15.76 -3.52
N ASN A 105 0.66 16.80 -2.89
CA ASN A 105 -0.09 17.96 -2.44
C ASN A 105 -0.82 18.66 -3.61
N ALA A 106 -0.16 18.83 -4.74
CA ALA A 106 -0.78 19.43 -5.93
C ALA A 106 -1.96 18.57 -6.44
N CYS A 107 -1.82 17.24 -6.47
CA CYS A 107 -2.90 16.32 -6.82
C CYS A 107 -4.09 16.42 -5.87
N VAL A 108 -3.85 16.50 -4.56
CA VAL A 108 -4.92 16.65 -3.55
C VAL A 108 -5.68 17.96 -3.78
N HIS A 109 -4.99 19.09 -3.93
CA HIS A 109 -5.63 20.39 -4.23
C HIS A 109 -6.44 20.32 -5.52
N ARG A 110 -5.87 19.79 -6.60
CA ARG A 110 -6.57 19.65 -7.88
C ARG A 110 -7.85 18.81 -7.75
N LEU A 111 -7.77 17.64 -7.12
CA LEU A 111 -8.92 16.73 -7.05
C LEU A 111 -10.01 17.23 -6.08
N ILE A 112 -9.61 17.78 -4.92
CA ILE A 112 -10.56 18.18 -3.86
C ILE A 112 -11.09 19.58 -4.12
N ASP A 113 -10.20 20.57 -4.33
CA ASP A 113 -10.59 21.99 -4.36
C ASP A 113 -11.06 22.45 -5.74
N GLU A 114 -10.48 21.89 -6.84
CA GLU A 114 -10.85 22.30 -8.20
C GLU A 114 -11.88 21.35 -8.85
N ARG A 115 -11.69 20.03 -8.70
CA ARG A 115 -12.55 19.01 -9.32
C ARG A 115 -13.70 18.58 -8.43
N HIS A 116 -13.67 18.94 -7.15
CA HIS A 116 -14.73 18.65 -6.16
C HIS A 116 -15.12 17.17 -6.14
N VAL A 117 -14.12 16.26 -6.14
CA VAL A 117 -14.41 14.82 -6.10
C VAL A 117 -15.14 14.44 -4.81
N PHE A 118 -16.08 13.53 -4.91
CA PHE A 118 -16.84 13.04 -3.76
C PHE A 118 -15.96 12.21 -2.82
N ALA A 119 -15.11 11.35 -3.40
CA ALA A 119 -14.17 10.48 -2.69
C ALA A 119 -12.88 10.31 -3.50
N LEU A 120 -11.79 9.94 -2.84
CA LEU A 120 -10.64 9.31 -3.48
C LEU A 120 -10.82 7.80 -3.42
N VAL A 121 -10.36 7.08 -4.45
CA VAL A 121 -10.48 5.62 -4.55
C VAL A 121 -9.18 5.05 -5.10
N ALA A 122 -8.72 3.94 -4.53
CA ALA A 122 -7.53 3.22 -5.00
C ALA A 122 -6.26 4.09 -5.11
N THR A 123 -6.09 5.05 -4.22
CA THR A 123 -4.90 5.91 -4.14
C THR A 123 -3.63 5.06 -4.00
N THR A 124 -2.59 5.39 -4.80
CA THR A 124 -1.30 4.69 -4.78
C THR A 124 -0.18 5.72 -4.78
N ALA A 125 0.12 6.28 -3.63
CA ALA A 125 1.10 7.35 -3.43
C ALA A 125 2.34 6.85 -2.68
N LEU A 126 3.53 6.98 -3.29
CA LEU A 126 4.81 6.69 -2.62
C LEU A 126 5.13 7.69 -1.51
N ASN A 127 4.62 8.90 -1.65
CA ASN A 127 4.71 9.94 -0.63
C ASN A 127 3.34 10.62 -0.49
N TYR A 128 2.58 10.24 0.53
CA TYR A 128 1.24 10.79 0.74
C TYR A 128 1.28 12.06 1.62
N ALA A 129 2.04 13.07 1.19
CA ALA A 129 2.15 14.35 1.90
C ALA A 129 0.82 15.11 1.99
N GLY A 130 -0.09 14.90 1.05
CA GLY A 130 -1.43 15.49 1.04
C GLY A 130 -2.45 14.81 1.98
N ALA A 131 -2.12 13.70 2.63
CA ALA A 131 -3.03 12.98 3.53
C ALA A 131 -3.68 13.88 4.61
N PRO A 132 -2.96 14.81 5.28
CA PRO A 132 -3.57 15.75 6.23
C PRO A 132 -4.63 16.66 5.58
N LEU A 133 -4.43 17.05 4.32
CA LEU A 133 -5.38 17.89 3.57
C LEU A 133 -6.64 17.11 3.21
N VAL A 134 -6.49 15.86 2.77
CA VAL A 134 -7.61 14.93 2.50
C VAL A 134 -8.45 14.74 3.77
N ALA A 135 -7.79 14.43 4.90
CA ALA A 135 -8.46 14.26 6.18
C ALA A 135 -9.17 15.54 6.66
N LYS A 136 -8.50 16.70 6.54
CA LYS A 136 -9.10 18.01 6.89
C LYS A 136 -10.32 18.35 6.02
N ALA A 137 -10.32 17.94 4.76
CA ALA A 137 -11.44 18.17 3.84
C ALA A 137 -12.62 17.19 4.09
N GLY A 138 -12.45 16.20 4.95
CA GLY A 138 -13.43 15.14 5.18
C GLY A 138 -13.79 14.40 3.90
N VAL A 139 -12.80 14.17 3.03
CA VAL A 139 -12.94 13.39 1.81
C VAL A 139 -12.50 11.96 2.09
N PRO A 140 -13.39 10.96 1.99
CA PRO A 140 -12.97 9.58 2.20
C PRO A 140 -12.03 9.13 1.08
N ASP A 141 -10.88 8.53 1.45
CA ASP A 141 -9.96 7.84 0.55
C ASP A 141 -10.09 6.34 0.77
N ILE A 142 -10.68 5.63 -0.20
CA ILE A 142 -11.19 4.27 -0.05
C ILE A 142 -10.35 3.27 -0.82
N GLY A 143 -9.83 2.26 -0.13
CA GLY A 143 -9.09 1.18 -0.74
C GLY A 143 -7.72 1.59 -1.28
N GLY A 144 -7.13 2.66 -0.74
CA GLY A 144 -5.79 3.07 -1.11
C GLY A 144 -4.72 2.09 -0.63
N GLN A 145 -3.59 2.06 -1.35
CA GLN A 145 -2.45 1.20 -0.99
C GLN A 145 -1.67 1.81 0.18
N PRO A 146 -1.47 1.10 1.30
CA PRO A 146 -0.79 1.63 2.47
C PRO A 146 0.74 1.63 2.32
N LEU A 147 1.24 2.32 1.29
CA LEU A 147 2.67 2.49 1.04
C LEU A 147 3.34 3.48 2.00
N THR A 148 2.53 4.23 2.73
CA THR A 148 2.97 5.16 3.77
C THR A 148 2.11 4.96 5.03
N PRO A 149 2.53 5.47 6.20
CA PRO A 149 1.76 5.36 7.44
C PRO A 149 0.44 6.16 7.44
N ALA A 150 0.08 6.85 6.36
CA ALA A 150 -1.07 7.76 6.32
C ALA A 150 -2.38 7.09 6.72
N TYR A 151 -2.61 5.84 6.28
CA TYR A 151 -3.83 5.07 6.57
C TYR A 151 -3.95 4.60 8.03
N ASP A 152 -2.85 4.60 8.77
CA ASP A 152 -2.81 4.34 10.22
C ASP A 152 -2.61 5.63 11.04
N THR A 153 -2.68 6.80 10.38
CA THR A 153 -2.45 8.12 10.99
C THR A 153 -3.71 8.98 10.97
N TYR A 154 -4.34 9.09 9.81
CA TYR A 154 -5.40 10.08 9.59
C TYR A 154 -6.79 9.45 9.53
N PRO A 155 -7.82 10.14 10.09
CA PRO A 155 -9.21 9.78 9.85
C PRO A 155 -9.55 9.97 8.36
N HIS A 156 -10.68 9.42 7.91
CA HIS A 156 -11.17 9.46 6.55
C HIS A 156 -10.32 8.71 5.49
N LEU A 157 -9.18 8.13 5.87
CA LEU A 157 -8.34 7.31 5.00
C LEU A 157 -8.57 5.82 5.30
N TYR A 158 -9.09 5.08 4.34
CA TYR A 158 -9.49 3.68 4.45
C TYR A 158 -8.62 2.83 3.52
N GLY A 159 -7.46 2.37 4.03
CA GLY A 159 -6.53 1.52 3.27
C GLY A 159 -7.13 0.15 2.94
N ILE A 160 -6.68 -0.43 1.82
CA ILE A 160 -7.24 -1.69 1.28
C ILE A 160 -7.12 -2.89 2.23
N TYR A 161 -6.22 -2.85 3.21
CA TYR A 161 -5.99 -3.93 4.17
C TYR A 161 -6.59 -3.66 5.57
N GLY A 162 -7.35 -2.56 5.73
CA GLY A 162 -7.90 -2.17 7.02
C GLY A 162 -6.89 -1.53 7.97
N SER A 163 -7.36 -1.22 9.17
CA SER A 163 -6.50 -0.70 10.24
C SER A 163 -7.14 -0.90 11.60
N SER A 164 -6.33 -1.18 12.62
CA SER A 164 -6.76 -1.18 14.03
C SER A 164 -6.22 0.03 14.81
N ALA A 165 -5.46 0.91 14.14
CA ALA A 165 -4.83 2.08 14.75
C ALA A 165 -5.87 3.16 15.14
N PRO A 166 -5.57 4.02 16.12
CA PRO A 166 -6.48 5.10 16.54
C PRO A 166 -6.79 6.15 15.48
N ARG A 167 -5.89 6.38 14.52
CA ARG A 167 -6.03 7.31 13.37
C ARG A 167 -6.50 8.71 13.75
N THR A 168 -5.86 9.30 14.75
CA THR A 168 -6.25 10.60 15.32
C THR A 168 -5.64 11.82 14.61
N GLY A 169 -4.90 11.62 13.52
CA GLY A 169 -4.27 12.68 12.74
C GLY A 169 -2.93 13.19 13.28
N GLY A 170 -2.44 12.61 14.37
CA GLY A 170 -1.18 13.03 15.00
C GLY A 170 0.01 12.19 14.57
N LYS A 171 0.35 11.19 15.40
CA LYS A 171 1.41 10.23 15.10
C LYS A 171 0.81 8.96 14.52
N PRO A 172 1.52 8.24 13.62
CA PRO A 172 1.04 6.97 13.09
C PRO A 172 0.86 5.92 14.21
N GLY A 173 -0.15 5.10 14.05
CA GLY A 173 -0.43 3.98 14.94
C GLY A 173 -0.59 4.40 16.41
N TRP A 174 0.05 3.69 17.30
CA TRP A 174 0.02 3.94 18.75
C TRP A 174 1.25 4.74 19.17
N GLY A 175 1.11 6.05 19.20
CA GLY A 175 2.18 6.97 19.65
C GLY A 175 3.40 7.05 18.72
N GLY A 176 3.27 6.67 17.46
CA GLY A 176 4.35 6.65 16.47
C GLY A 176 4.92 5.25 16.22
N THR A 177 4.25 4.22 16.74
CA THR A 177 4.60 2.80 16.51
C THR A 177 3.46 2.13 15.75
N LEU A 178 3.78 1.46 14.66
CA LEU A 178 2.91 0.56 13.94
C LEU A 178 3.20 -0.89 14.34
N TYR A 179 2.26 -1.80 14.07
CA TYR A 179 2.41 -3.21 14.43
C TYR A 179 2.09 -4.08 13.22
N GLY A 180 2.95 -5.06 12.97
CA GLY A 180 2.79 -6.04 11.90
C GLY A 180 2.86 -7.46 12.45
N GLY A 181 2.12 -8.37 11.80
CA GLY A 181 2.15 -9.79 12.13
C GLY A 181 3.31 -10.54 11.46
N THR A 182 3.51 -11.77 11.87
CA THR A 182 4.57 -12.66 11.37
C THR A 182 4.01 -13.82 10.55
N GLU A 183 2.74 -13.75 10.12
CA GLU A 183 2.01 -14.83 9.44
C GLU A 183 2.70 -15.35 8.20
N VAL A 184 3.34 -14.49 7.44
CA VAL A 184 4.10 -14.87 6.23
C VAL A 184 5.26 -15.79 6.60
N TYR A 185 6.06 -15.40 7.60
CA TYR A 185 7.25 -16.14 8.00
C TYR A 185 6.89 -17.47 8.64
N ARG A 186 5.84 -17.49 9.49
CA ARG A 186 5.29 -18.70 10.10
C ARG A 186 4.77 -19.68 9.05
N TRP A 187 4.12 -19.16 8.00
CA TRP A 187 3.64 -20.00 6.90
C TRP A 187 4.81 -20.73 6.21
N PHE A 188 5.87 -20.02 5.83
CA PHE A 188 7.04 -20.61 5.19
C PHE A 188 7.81 -21.59 6.09
N GLU A 189 7.89 -21.31 7.39
CA GLU A 189 8.47 -22.26 8.36
C GLU A 189 7.67 -23.54 8.39
N ARG A 190 6.35 -23.45 8.52
CA ARG A 190 5.47 -24.60 8.63
C ARG A 190 5.38 -25.41 7.35
N GLU A 191 5.19 -24.75 6.19
CA GLU A 191 4.89 -25.41 4.92
C GLU A 191 6.16 -25.82 4.14
N LYS A 192 7.30 -25.16 4.38
CA LYS A 192 8.56 -25.42 3.68
C LYS A 192 9.67 -25.93 4.59
N GLY A 193 9.50 -25.84 5.90
CA GLY A 193 10.56 -26.20 6.84
C GLY A 193 11.77 -25.25 6.76
N ALA A 194 11.61 -24.06 6.17
CA ALA A 194 12.68 -23.11 5.97
C ALA A 194 13.26 -22.63 7.31
N ARG A 195 14.58 -22.52 7.41
CA ARG A 195 15.29 -22.18 8.66
C ARG A 195 16.27 -21.03 8.52
N THR A 196 16.85 -20.85 7.33
CA THR A 196 17.82 -19.80 7.05
C THR A 196 17.22 -18.85 6.01
N ALA A 197 16.93 -17.64 6.41
CA ALA A 197 16.36 -16.63 5.52
C ALA A 197 17.35 -15.51 5.25
N ALA A 198 17.38 -15.01 4.02
CA ALA A 198 18.05 -13.77 3.69
C ALA A 198 17.05 -12.65 3.38
N VAL A 199 17.44 -11.43 3.70
CA VAL A 199 16.70 -10.21 3.35
C VAL A 199 17.61 -9.28 2.59
N VAL A 200 17.30 -9.02 1.31
CA VAL A 200 18.11 -8.17 0.44
C VAL A 200 17.45 -6.81 0.27
N SER A 201 18.19 -5.74 0.51
CA SER A 201 17.69 -4.36 0.43
C SER A 201 18.67 -3.43 -0.27
N TYR A 202 18.14 -2.29 -0.72
CA TYR A 202 19.00 -1.16 -1.06
C TYR A 202 19.42 -0.38 0.19
N ASN A 203 20.51 0.39 0.07
CA ASN A 203 20.98 1.32 1.10
C ASN A 203 20.14 2.61 1.20
N GLN A 204 18.93 2.62 0.65
CA GLN A 204 17.96 3.70 0.78
C GLN A 204 17.11 3.53 2.04
N ALA A 205 16.74 4.65 2.67
CA ALA A 205 16.07 4.66 3.98
C ALA A 205 14.79 3.79 4.01
N ALA A 206 13.90 3.93 3.02
CA ALA A 206 12.64 3.20 2.96
C ALA A 206 12.87 1.67 2.76
N SER A 207 13.78 1.31 1.83
CA SER A 207 14.16 -0.08 1.57
C SER A 207 14.77 -0.72 2.82
N ALA A 208 15.72 -0.04 3.47
CA ALA A 208 16.36 -0.51 4.69
C ALA A 208 15.39 -0.62 5.88
N ALA A 209 14.43 0.30 5.99
CA ALA A 209 13.40 0.23 7.05
C ALA A 209 12.48 -0.98 6.86
N TYR A 210 12.02 -1.22 5.64
CA TYR A 210 11.20 -2.40 5.33
C TYR A 210 11.99 -3.70 5.54
N ALA A 211 13.26 -3.75 5.11
CA ALA A 211 14.11 -4.92 5.34
C ALA A 211 14.28 -5.25 6.83
N ARG A 212 14.47 -4.22 7.69
CA ARG A 212 14.53 -4.44 9.15
C ARG A 212 13.24 -5.06 9.68
N LEU A 213 12.07 -4.56 9.25
CA LEU A 213 10.79 -5.12 9.66
C LEU A 213 10.67 -6.61 9.28
N VAL A 214 11.05 -6.97 8.05
CA VAL A 214 11.07 -8.36 7.59
C VAL A 214 12.04 -9.20 8.42
N SER A 215 13.25 -8.71 8.65
CA SER A 215 14.29 -9.42 9.42
C SER A 215 13.89 -9.65 10.87
N ASP A 216 13.27 -8.66 11.51
CA ASP A 216 12.77 -8.79 12.89
C ASP A 216 11.61 -9.80 12.97
N GLY A 217 10.73 -9.81 11.97
CA GLY A 217 9.66 -10.80 11.86
C GLY A 217 10.19 -12.22 11.68
N LEU A 218 11.16 -12.41 10.82
CA LEU A 218 11.84 -13.70 10.63
C LEU A 218 12.53 -14.20 11.92
N ARG A 219 13.25 -13.31 12.62
CA ARG A 219 13.87 -13.65 13.90
C ARG A 219 12.85 -14.04 14.96
N ALA A 220 11.71 -13.36 15.01
CA ALA A 220 10.63 -13.68 15.94
C ALA A 220 10.01 -15.07 15.68
N GLU A 221 10.06 -15.56 14.45
CA GLU A 221 9.66 -16.92 14.07
C GLU A 221 10.82 -17.93 14.10
N GLY A 222 11.98 -17.56 14.64
CA GLY A 222 13.08 -18.47 14.92
C GLY A 222 14.04 -18.73 13.74
N TYR A 223 13.96 -17.92 12.67
CA TYR A 223 14.89 -18.04 11.56
C TYR A 223 16.30 -17.56 11.89
N LYS A 224 17.30 -18.21 11.30
CA LYS A 224 18.64 -17.63 11.15
C LYS A 224 18.56 -16.62 9.99
N VAL A 225 18.76 -15.33 10.29
CA VAL A 225 18.59 -14.26 9.30
C VAL A 225 19.94 -13.75 8.81
N VAL A 226 20.05 -13.60 7.49
CA VAL A 226 21.16 -13.00 6.76
C VAL A 226 20.69 -11.68 6.17
N ASP A 227 21.19 -10.57 6.65
CA ASP A 227 20.84 -9.25 6.13
C ASP A 227 21.88 -8.82 5.08
N GLU A 228 21.41 -8.57 3.85
CA GLU A 228 22.21 -8.13 2.73
C GLU A 228 21.75 -6.74 2.26
N GLN A 229 22.69 -5.81 2.20
CA GLN A 229 22.41 -4.48 1.72
C GLN A 229 23.30 -4.13 0.51
N VAL A 230 22.71 -3.66 -0.56
CA VAL A 230 23.42 -3.25 -1.76
C VAL A 230 23.27 -1.76 -2.01
N ASP A 231 24.26 -1.17 -2.67
CA ASP A 231 24.17 0.20 -3.14
C ASP A 231 23.08 0.34 -4.23
N PHE A 232 22.24 1.35 -4.13
CA PHE A 232 21.15 1.55 -5.09
C PHE A 232 21.65 1.87 -6.50
N ALA A 233 22.69 2.70 -6.61
CA ALA A 233 23.22 3.13 -7.90
C ALA A 233 24.11 2.07 -8.56
N LEU A 234 24.91 1.35 -7.77
CA LEU A 234 25.88 0.36 -8.23
C LEU A 234 25.78 -0.95 -7.44
N PRO A 235 24.65 -1.67 -7.51
CA PRO A 235 24.43 -2.88 -6.71
C PRO A 235 25.34 -4.04 -7.16
N ASN A 236 26.02 -4.67 -6.20
CA ASN A 236 26.83 -5.86 -6.43
C ASN A 236 26.02 -7.15 -6.16
N PHE A 237 25.04 -7.44 -6.99
CA PHE A 237 24.20 -8.64 -6.82
C PHE A 237 24.96 -9.95 -6.96
N ARG A 238 26.15 -9.95 -7.64
CA ARG A 238 26.98 -11.16 -7.74
C ARG A 238 27.59 -11.54 -6.40
N ALA A 239 28.05 -10.56 -5.61
CA ALA A 239 28.52 -10.81 -4.26
C ALA A 239 27.40 -11.34 -3.34
N VAL A 240 26.21 -10.71 -3.41
CA VAL A 240 25.02 -11.19 -2.67
C VAL A 240 24.71 -12.64 -3.04
N ALA A 241 24.61 -12.98 -4.32
CA ALA A 241 24.30 -14.33 -4.76
C ALA A 241 25.35 -15.36 -4.28
N ALA A 242 26.64 -15.00 -4.24
CA ALA A 242 27.67 -15.86 -3.67
C ALA A 242 27.49 -16.07 -2.16
N ASP A 243 27.17 -15.01 -1.40
CA ASP A 243 26.94 -15.13 0.04
C ASP A 243 25.68 -15.98 0.36
N LEU A 244 24.59 -15.81 -0.40
CA LEU A 244 23.39 -16.66 -0.27
C LEU A 244 23.73 -18.16 -0.39
N ARG A 245 24.56 -18.52 -1.37
CA ARG A 245 25.02 -19.91 -1.56
C ARG A 245 25.87 -20.40 -0.38
N ASP A 246 26.86 -19.60 0.02
CA ASP A 246 27.85 -19.98 1.04
C ASP A 246 27.17 -20.13 2.41
N ARG A 247 26.13 -19.35 2.68
CA ARG A 247 25.31 -19.44 3.90
C ARG A 247 24.15 -20.45 3.81
N LYS A 248 23.97 -21.09 2.67
CA LYS A 248 22.91 -22.08 2.42
C LYS A 248 21.53 -21.51 2.76
N VAL A 249 21.22 -20.35 2.17
CA VAL A 249 19.93 -19.70 2.32
C VAL A 249 18.86 -20.50 1.62
N ASP A 250 17.80 -20.85 2.33
CA ASP A 250 16.64 -21.58 1.81
C ASP A 250 15.46 -20.64 1.48
N LEU A 251 15.34 -19.52 2.18
CA LEU A 251 14.27 -18.53 2.00
C LEU A 251 14.86 -17.13 1.75
N LEU A 252 14.41 -16.48 0.66
CA LEU A 252 14.90 -15.17 0.26
C LEU A 252 13.77 -14.15 0.20
N PHE A 253 13.86 -13.09 0.99
CA PHE A 253 13.02 -11.90 0.91
C PHE A 253 13.77 -10.74 0.28
N ASP A 254 13.04 -9.80 -0.29
CA ASP A 254 13.61 -8.58 -0.84
C ASP A 254 12.81 -7.32 -0.47
N ALA A 255 13.53 -6.22 -0.38
CA ALA A 255 13.02 -4.87 -0.20
C ALA A 255 13.44 -3.99 -1.39
N MET A 256 13.28 -4.51 -2.60
CA MET A 256 13.71 -3.90 -3.86
C MET A 256 12.56 -3.79 -4.85
N ASP A 257 12.73 -2.96 -5.86
CA ASP A 257 11.83 -2.90 -7.01
C ASP A 257 12.00 -4.13 -7.94
N THR A 258 11.14 -4.24 -8.94
CA THR A 258 11.17 -5.35 -9.91
C THR A 258 12.53 -5.43 -10.63
N HIS A 259 13.13 -4.28 -10.98
CA HIS A 259 14.41 -4.26 -11.68
C HIS A 259 15.56 -4.85 -10.84
N GLY A 260 15.68 -4.45 -9.57
CA GLY A 260 16.66 -5.01 -8.65
C GLY A 260 16.44 -6.49 -8.42
N ASN A 261 15.18 -6.91 -8.28
CA ASN A 261 14.81 -8.31 -8.13
C ASN A 261 15.24 -9.18 -9.32
N VAL A 262 14.98 -8.73 -10.53
CA VAL A 262 15.39 -9.43 -11.75
C VAL A 262 16.91 -9.56 -11.83
N ARG A 263 17.66 -8.48 -11.56
CA ARG A 263 19.12 -8.49 -11.58
C ARG A 263 19.74 -9.40 -10.51
N LEU A 264 19.15 -9.47 -9.32
CA LEU A 264 19.56 -10.43 -8.30
C LEU A 264 19.35 -11.86 -8.80
N CYS A 265 18.21 -12.15 -9.40
CA CYS A 265 17.90 -13.46 -9.97
C CYS A 265 18.84 -13.82 -11.15
N GLU A 266 19.19 -12.88 -12.03
CA GLU A 266 20.19 -13.10 -13.08
C GLU A 266 21.59 -13.43 -12.49
N ALA A 267 21.96 -12.77 -11.38
CA ALA A 267 23.22 -13.07 -10.68
C ALA A 267 23.19 -14.46 -10.02
N MET A 268 22.05 -14.84 -9.40
CA MET A 268 21.84 -16.18 -8.83
C MET A 268 21.92 -17.26 -9.91
N GLU A 269 21.27 -17.04 -11.04
CA GLU A 269 21.29 -17.97 -12.20
C GLU A 269 22.72 -18.17 -12.71
N ALA A 270 23.48 -17.08 -12.91
CA ALA A 270 24.85 -17.11 -13.38
C ALA A 270 25.82 -17.86 -12.44
N LEU A 271 25.52 -17.93 -11.16
CA LEU A 271 26.32 -18.65 -10.15
C LEU A 271 25.72 -20.02 -9.77
N GLY A 272 24.64 -20.44 -10.40
CA GLY A 272 23.94 -21.68 -10.08
C GLY A 272 23.33 -21.71 -8.67
N VAL A 273 23.04 -20.53 -8.11
CA VAL A 273 22.43 -20.41 -6.77
C VAL A 273 20.92 -20.69 -6.85
N ARG A 274 20.43 -21.51 -5.95
CA ARG A 274 19.01 -21.84 -5.83
C ARG A 274 18.58 -21.65 -4.38
N VAL A 275 17.35 -21.20 -4.20
CA VAL A 275 16.65 -21.13 -2.91
C VAL A 275 15.32 -21.87 -3.03
N ASP A 276 14.80 -22.40 -1.93
CA ASP A 276 13.53 -23.12 -1.93
C ASP A 276 12.35 -22.19 -2.22
N ALA A 277 12.46 -20.95 -1.71
CA ALA A 277 11.49 -19.90 -2.01
C ALA A 277 12.14 -18.53 -2.06
N LYS A 278 11.89 -17.78 -3.14
CA LYS A 278 12.12 -16.36 -3.23
C LYS A 278 10.78 -15.63 -3.10
N VAL A 279 10.52 -15.08 -1.92
CA VAL A 279 9.30 -14.33 -1.64
C VAL A 279 9.50 -12.90 -2.07
N THR A 280 8.80 -12.50 -3.11
CA THR A 280 8.86 -11.14 -3.62
C THR A 280 7.61 -10.36 -3.22
N ASN A 281 7.69 -9.02 -3.30
CA ASN A 281 6.58 -8.15 -2.92
C ASN A 281 5.42 -8.21 -3.92
N VAL A 282 4.26 -7.69 -3.54
CA VAL A 282 3.02 -7.71 -4.34
C VAL A 282 3.15 -6.98 -5.69
N GLN A 283 4.11 -6.05 -5.85
CA GLN A 283 4.38 -5.39 -7.13
C GLN A 283 4.79 -6.39 -8.22
N ASN A 284 5.46 -7.47 -7.85
CA ASN A 284 5.87 -8.54 -8.74
C ASN A 284 4.78 -9.61 -8.94
N TRP A 285 3.66 -9.51 -8.25
CA TRP A 285 2.52 -10.42 -8.47
C TRP A 285 1.74 -10.01 -9.72
N SER A 286 2.36 -10.24 -10.85
CA SER A 286 1.82 -9.87 -12.17
C SER A 286 2.05 -10.97 -13.21
N SER A 287 1.30 -10.93 -14.30
CA SER A 287 1.49 -11.83 -15.43
C SER A 287 2.75 -11.52 -16.25
N SER A 288 3.41 -10.39 -15.99
CA SER A 288 4.62 -9.97 -16.72
C SER A 288 5.89 -10.67 -16.23
N VAL A 289 5.89 -11.32 -15.06
CA VAL A 289 7.09 -11.93 -14.47
C VAL A 289 7.77 -12.95 -15.37
N ALA A 290 7.02 -13.70 -16.19
CA ALA A 290 7.60 -14.65 -17.16
C ALA A 290 8.55 -13.95 -18.13
N ARG A 291 8.16 -12.79 -18.65
CA ARG A 291 8.98 -11.96 -19.53
C ARG A 291 10.12 -11.31 -18.77
N ASP A 292 9.82 -10.75 -17.61
CA ASP A 292 10.77 -9.94 -16.84
C ASP A 292 11.92 -10.82 -16.28
N TYR A 293 11.64 -12.06 -15.91
CA TYR A 293 12.61 -13.04 -15.41
C TYR A 293 13.08 -14.06 -16.46
N ALA A 294 12.87 -13.81 -17.75
CA ALA A 294 13.19 -14.78 -18.82
C ALA A 294 14.66 -15.23 -18.86
N ARG A 295 15.59 -14.42 -18.31
CA ARG A 295 17.02 -14.73 -18.21
C ARG A 295 17.41 -15.48 -16.93
N ALA A 296 16.47 -15.70 -16.03
CA ALA A 296 16.70 -16.37 -14.74
C ALA A 296 15.59 -17.40 -14.45
N PRO A 297 15.45 -18.43 -15.31
CA PRO A 297 14.35 -19.40 -15.22
C PRO A 297 14.37 -20.20 -13.91
N GLY A 298 15.54 -20.48 -13.35
CA GLY A 298 15.64 -21.16 -12.06
C GLY A 298 15.13 -20.31 -10.89
N CYS A 299 15.38 -18.99 -10.92
CA CYS A 299 14.83 -18.08 -9.95
C CYS A 299 13.32 -17.85 -10.17
N LEU A 300 12.89 -17.73 -11.44
CA LEU A 300 11.46 -17.59 -11.77
C LEU A 300 10.63 -18.75 -11.18
N ASN A 301 11.11 -19.97 -11.28
CA ASN A 301 10.43 -21.15 -10.74
C ASN A 301 10.51 -21.29 -9.19
N SER A 302 11.28 -20.42 -8.54
CA SER A 302 11.32 -20.29 -7.08
C SER A 302 10.57 -19.06 -6.56
N LEU A 303 9.86 -18.30 -7.43
CA LEU A 303 9.12 -17.12 -7.02
C LEU A 303 7.85 -17.47 -6.25
N TRP A 304 7.69 -16.79 -5.14
CA TRP A 304 6.50 -16.80 -4.29
C TRP A 304 6.05 -15.40 -4.02
N VAL A 305 4.75 -15.24 -3.79
CA VAL A 305 4.13 -13.98 -3.37
C VAL A 305 3.12 -14.23 -2.28
N THR A 306 2.94 -13.25 -1.42
CA THR A 306 1.93 -13.25 -0.36
C THR A 306 1.17 -11.94 -0.35
N GLY A 307 -0.06 -11.96 0.15
CA GLY A 307 -0.90 -10.77 0.22
C GLY A 307 -2.21 -11.02 0.97
N SER A 308 -3.07 -10.03 0.94
CA SER A 308 -4.38 -10.05 1.61
C SER A 308 -5.54 -10.07 0.61
N SER A 309 -5.28 -10.44 -0.63
CA SER A 309 -6.27 -10.51 -1.70
C SER A 309 -6.15 -11.81 -2.48
N ARG A 310 -7.26 -12.26 -3.05
CA ARG A 310 -7.32 -13.50 -3.86
C ARG A 310 -6.43 -13.38 -5.09
N ASN A 311 -5.75 -14.46 -5.45
CA ASN A 311 -4.89 -14.48 -6.62
C ASN A 311 -5.66 -14.03 -7.89
N HIS A 312 -5.15 -13.01 -8.56
CA HIS A 312 -5.75 -12.47 -9.80
C HIS A 312 -5.82 -13.47 -10.95
N GLN A 313 -5.17 -14.63 -10.83
CA GLN A 313 -5.23 -15.73 -11.79
C GLN A 313 -6.16 -16.89 -11.36
N ASP A 314 -6.82 -16.80 -10.21
CA ASP A 314 -7.79 -17.79 -9.75
C ASP A 314 -9.08 -17.71 -10.56
N THR A 315 -9.10 -18.35 -11.73
CA THR A 315 -10.28 -18.39 -12.60
C THR A 315 -11.42 -19.28 -12.07
N GLY A 316 -11.21 -20.01 -10.99
CA GLY A 316 -12.27 -20.73 -10.27
C GLY A 316 -13.25 -19.77 -9.60
N ASP A 317 -12.77 -18.60 -9.16
CA ASP A 317 -13.60 -17.60 -8.48
C ASP A 317 -14.38 -16.73 -9.49
N PRO A 318 -15.71 -16.53 -9.31
CA PRO A 318 -16.53 -15.74 -10.23
C PRO A 318 -16.18 -14.24 -10.22
N ALA A 319 -15.79 -13.65 -9.08
CA ALA A 319 -15.42 -12.25 -9.01
C ALA A 319 -14.07 -11.99 -9.69
N VAL A 320 -13.13 -12.95 -9.63
CA VAL A 320 -11.88 -12.88 -10.40
C VAL A 320 -12.17 -12.98 -11.91
N ARG A 321 -13.11 -13.85 -12.33
CA ARG A 321 -13.50 -13.90 -13.75
C ARG A 321 -14.12 -12.59 -14.23
N GLU A 322 -14.98 -11.95 -13.43
CA GLU A 322 -15.56 -10.63 -13.74
C GLU A 322 -14.47 -9.57 -13.92
N PHE A 323 -13.53 -9.48 -12.98
CA PHE A 323 -12.37 -8.60 -13.06
C PHE A 323 -11.56 -8.83 -14.34
N ARG A 324 -11.18 -10.09 -14.62
CA ARG A 324 -10.39 -10.44 -15.80
C ARG A 324 -11.10 -10.11 -17.11
N ALA A 325 -12.40 -10.35 -17.19
CA ALA A 325 -13.20 -9.99 -18.36
C ALA A 325 -13.22 -8.49 -18.62
N ALA A 326 -13.33 -7.68 -17.58
CA ALA A 326 -13.30 -6.21 -17.69
C ALA A 326 -11.90 -5.68 -18.07
N MET A 327 -10.84 -6.33 -17.61
CA MET A 327 -9.46 -5.96 -17.96
C MET A 327 -9.10 -6.33 -19.42
N GLY A 328 -9.77 -7.31 -20.02
CA GLY A 328 -9.54 -7.76 -21.39
C GLY A 328 -8.15 -8.37 -21.60
N GLN A 329 -7.46 -7.95 -22.66
CA GLN A 329 -6.15 -8.48 -23.05
C GLN A 329 -4.94 -7.78 -22.37
N ARG A 330 -5.20 -6.91 -21.39
CA ARG A 330 -4.12 -6.23 -20.67
C ARG A 330 -3.34 -7.19 -19.80
N PRO A 331 -2.02 -7.00 -19.62
CA PRO A 331 -1.27 -7.71 -18.59
C PRO A 331 -1.92 -7.49 -17.22
N LEU A 332 -2.13 -8.58 -16.48
CA LEU A 332 -2.82 -8.55 -15.19
C LEU A 332 -1.83 -8.48 -14.04
N SER A 333 -2.22 -7.78 -12.97
CA SER A 333 -1.48 -7.75 -11.72
C SER A 333 -2.41 -7.80 -10.51
N GLN A 334 -1.83 -8.15 -9.37
CA GLN A 334 -2.56 -8.21 -8.09
C GLN A 334 -3.09 -6.82 -7.70
N TRP A 335 -2.29 -5.78 -7.90
CA TRP A 335 -2.71 -4.42 -7.59
C TRP A 335 -3.87 -3.92 -8.47
N GLN A 336 -4.00 -4.41 -9.70
CA GLN A 336 -5.20 -4.11 -10.50
C GLN A 336 -6.45 -4.76 -9.89
N LEU A 337 -6.35 -6.00 -9.40
CA LEU A 337 -7.46 -6.66 -8.71
C LEU A 337 -7.82 -5.91 -7.40
N GLU A 338 -6.84 -5.44 -6.65
CA GLU A 338 -7.09 -4.65 -5.44
C GLU A 338 -7.72 -3.28 -5.75
N GLY A 339 -7.30 -2.63 -6.83
CA GLY A 339 -7.95 -1.40 -7.31
C GLY A 339 -9.40 -1.62 -7.76
N TRP A 340 -9.67 -2.74 -8.42
CA TRP A 340 -11.02 -3.19 -8.74
C TRP A 340 -11.86 -3.39 -7.48
N ALA A 341 -11.30 -4.05 -6.45
CA ALA A 341 -11.95 -4.27 -5.16
C ALA A 341 -12.20 -2.95 -4.40
N ALA A 342 -11.28 -1.98 -4.49
CA ALA A 342 -11.46 -0.64 -3.91
C ALA A 342 -12.63 0.11 -4.55
N ALA A 343 -12.76 0.07 -5.88
CA ALA A 343 -13.87 0.68 -6.60
C ALA A 343 -15.20 -0.04 -6.30
N MET A 344 -15.18 -1.35 -6.14
CA MET A 344 -16.33 -2.14 -5.68
C MET A 344 -16.75 -1.70 -4.28
N TRP A 345 -15.78 -1.53 -3.36
CA TRP A 345 -16.05 -1.09 -2.00
C TRP A 345 -16.74 0.27 -1.93
N PHE A 346 -16.19 1.26 -2.63
CA PHE A 346 -16.85 2.56 -2.78
C PHE A 346 -18.28 2.42 -3.32
N THR A 347 -18.49 1.61 -4.37
CA THR A 347 -19.79 1.45 -5.01
C THR A 347 -20.80 0.77 -4.09
N ASP A 348 -20.38 -0.26 -3.33
CA ASP A 348 -21.27 -0.96 -2.40
C ASP A 348 -21.66 -0.04 -1.23
N ALA A 349 -20.72 0.76 -0.70
CA ALA A 349 -21.01 1.78 0.29
C ALA A 349 -22.00 2.83 -0.24
N ALA A 350 -21.75 3.34 -1.44
CA ALA A 350 -22.63 4.35 -2.07
C ALA A 350 -24.05 3.82 -2.35
N ARG A 351 -24.18 2.56 -2.80
CA ARG A 351 -25.50 1.91 -2.98
C ARG A 351 -26.26 1.74 -1.68
N SER A 352 -25.55 1.33 -0.62
CA SER A 352 -26.17 1.22 0.71
C SER A 352 -26.74 2.55 1.17
N CYS A 353 -26.02 3.65 0.93
CA CYS A 353 -26.48 4.99 1.27
C CYS A 353 -27.68 5.44 0.42
N LEU A 354 -27.66 5.20 -0.89
CA LEU A 354 -28.76 5.55 -1.79
C LEU A 354 -30.06 4.79 -1.48
N ALA A 355 -29.96 3.55 -1.01
CA ALA A 355 -31.10 2.77 -0.54
C ALA A 355 -31.70 3.28 0.79
N GLY A 356 -31.03 4.15 1.51
CA GLY A 356 -31.43 4.67 2.83
C GLY A 356 -31.52 6.19 2.88
N ALA A 357 -30.61 6.81 3.64
CA ALA A 357 -30.64 8.25 3.96
C ALA A 357 -30.16 9.18 2.83
N GLY A 358 -29.71 8.64 1.72
CA GLY A 358 -29.10 9.38 0.62
C GLY A 358 -27.57 9.38 0.65
N LEU A 359 -26.95 9.69 -0.50
CA LEU A 359 -25.51 9.63 -0.68
C LEU A 359 -24.83 10.86 -0.06
N THR A 360 -24.21 10.65 1.09
CA THR A 360 -23.31 11.61 1.75
C THR A 360 -21.99 10.94 2.10
N ARG A 361 -20.91 11.71 2.29
CA ARG A 361 -19.64 11.19 2.75
C ARG A 361 -19.76 10.51 4.13
N GLY A 362 -20.53 11.12 5.03
CA GLY A 362 -20.77 10.54 6.37
C GLY A 362 -21.42 9.16 6.28
N CYS A 363 -22.45 8.98 5.46
CA CYS A 363 -23.08 7.67 5.26
C CYS A 363 -22.11 6.65 4.66
N VAL A 364 -21.27 7.05 3.68
CA VAL A 364 -20.25 6.16 3.13
C VAL A 364 -19.26 5.73 4.22
N GLU A 365 -18.84 6.64 5.09
CA GLU A 365 -17.92 6.33 6.20
C GLU A 365 -18.59 5.47 7.27
N GLU A 366 -19.87 5.63 7.55
CA GLU A 366 -20.62 4.71 8.42
C GLU A 366 -20.59 3.28 7.87
N PHE A 367 -20.75 3.11 6.55
CA PHE A 367 -20.62 1.81 5.91
C PHE A 367 -19.20 1.24 6.04
N LEU A 368 -18.15 2.07 5.88
CA LEU A 368 -16.75 1.64 5.96
C LEU A 368 -16.32 1.28 7.39
N ASN A 369 -16.91 1.91 8.40
CA ASN A 369 -16.62 1.69 9.82
C ASN A 369 -17.55 0.67 10.50
N ARG A 370 -18.43 -0.01 9.75
CA ARG A 370 -19.32 -1.03 10.31
C ARG A 370 -18.53 -2.20 10.91
N PRO A 371 -19.09 -2.91 11.90
CA PRO A 371 -18.44 -4.05 12.54
C PRO A 371 -18.21 -5.23 11.58
N GLU A 372 -19.10 -5.42 10.61
CA GLU A 372 -19.02 -6.51 9.65
C GLU A 372 -17.85 -6.26 8.69
N PRO A 373 -16.93 -7.23 8.54
CA PRO A 373 -15.79 -7.06 7.66
C PRO A 373 -16.23 -7.04 6.19
N TYR A 374 -15.57 -6.21 5.41
CA TYR A 374 -15.76 -6.16 3.97
C TYR A 374 -14.80 -7.12 3.25
N THR A 375 -15.28 -7.85 2.25
CA THR A 375 -14.47 -8.85 1.52
C THR A 375 -14.43 -8.65 0.01
N ALA A 376 -15.10 -7.62 -0.52
CA ALA A 376 -15.24 -7.42 -1.97
C ALA A 376 -15.67 -8.71 -2.70
N ARG A 377 -16.71 -9.37 -2.21
CA ARG A 377 -17.21 -10.68 -2.73
C ARG A 377 -16.15 -11.79 -2.71
N GLY A 378 -15.25 -11.78 -1.73
CA GLY A 378 -14.19 -12.78 -1.58
C GLY A 378 -12.89 -12.45 -2.32
N LEU A 379 -12.77 -11.27 -2.95
CA LEU A 379 -11.52 -10.80 -3.53
C LEU A 379 -10.50 -10.35 -2.46
N LEU A 380 -10.95 -9.92 -1.30
CA LEU A 380 -10.14 -9.50 -0.18
C LEU A 380 -10.33 -10.44 1.00
N LEU A 381 -9.28 -10.63 1.79
CA LEU A 381 -9.45 -11.10 3.18
C LEU A 381 -10.32 -10.11 3.94
N PRO A 382 -10.97 -10.53 5.04
CA PRO A 382 -11.88 -9.67 5.80
C PRO A 382 -11.22 -8.35 6.23
N VAL A 383 -11.67 -7.24 5.68
CA VAL A 383 -11.17 -5.89 5.96
C VAL A 383 -12.10 -5.18 6.93
N ARG A 384 -11.56 -4.58 7.96
CA ARG A 384 -12.30 -3.73 8.91
C ARG A 384 -11.44 -2.59 9.44
N PHE A 385 -12.10 -1.58 10.00
CA PHE A 385 -11.45 -0.49 10.73
C PHE A 385 -11.90 -0.52 12.17
N GLU A 386 -10.95 -0.74 13.05
CA GLU A 386 -11.14 -0.76 14.49
C GLU A 386 -10.31 0.37 15.11
N HIS A 387 -10.80 0.98 16.18
CA HIS A 387 -10.04 1.99 16.92
C HIS A 387 -9.62 1.41 18.27
N LEU A 388 -8.55 0.62 18.27
CA LEU A 388 -8.07 0.01 19.50
C LEU A 388 -7.20 0.99 20.29
N ALA A 389 -7.53 1.17 21.57
CA ALA A 389 -6.74 2.03 22.46
C ALA A 389 -5.32 1.51 22.69
N ARG A 390 -5.10 0.21 22.54
CA ARG A 390 -3.79 -0.46 22.66
C ARG A 390 -3.61 -1.45 21.53
N PRO A 391 -2.40 -1.64 21.03
CA PRO A 391 -2.11 -2.68 20.05
C PRO A 391 -2.34 -4.06 20.68
N PRO A 392 -2.92 -5.02 19.95
CA PRO A 392 -3.02 -6.40 20.42
C PRO A 392 -1.63 -7.05 20.47
N GLU A 393 -1.40 -7.91 21.46
CA GLU A 393 -0.14 -8.69 21.55
C GLU A 393 -0.06 -9.75 20.45
N THR A 394 -1.19 -10.35 20.11
CA THR A 394 -1.33 -11.34 19.05
C THR A 394 -2.53 -11.02 18.18
N ARG A 395 -2.49 -11.47 16.93
CA ARG A 395 -3.62 -11.35 16.01
C ARG A 395 -3.85 -12.67 15.29
N HIS A 396 -5.12 -13.08 15.21
CA HIS A 396 -5.51 -14.12 14.26
C HIS A 396 -5.65 -13.50 12.88
N THR A 397 -4.86 -13.95 11.94
CA THR A 397 -4.80 -13.38 10.59
C THR A 397 -4.59 -14.48 9.56
N CYS A 398 -5.00 -14.21 8.34
CA CYS A 398 -4.86 -15.12 7.21
C CYS A 398 -4.02 -14.47 6.12
N LEU A 399 -3.55 -15.23 5.14
CA LEU A 399 -2.82 -14.72 4.00
C LEU A 399 -3.14 -15.49 2.72
N SER A 400 -3.11 -14.79 1.60
CA SER A 400 -3.07 -15.38 0.27
C SER A 400 -1.63 -15.69 -0.08
N VAL A 401 -1.38 -16.90 -0.60
CA VAL A 401 -0.06 -17.34 -1.03
C VAL A 401 -0.16 -17.88 -2.45
N ALA A 402 0.73 -17.46 -3.32
CA ALA A 402 0.84 -18.04 -4.65
C ALA A 402 2.30 -18.30 -5.01
N ARG A 403 2.53 -19.33 -5.82
CA ARG A 403 3.81 -19.68 -6.39
C ARG A 403 3.73 -19.54 -7.91
N TRP A 404 4.81 -19.06 -8.52
CA TRP A 404 4.93 -19.15 -9.97
C TRP A 404 5.19 -20.60 -10.41
N GLU A 405 4.44 -21.04 -11.38
CA GLU A 405 4.63 -22.34 -12.04
C GLU A 405 4.69 -22.14 -13.55
N ASP A 406 5.75 -22.62 -14.18
CA ASP A 406 5.94 -22.47 -15.61
C ASP A 406 4.76 -23.08 -16.39
N GLY A 407 4.29 -22.39 -17.43
CA GLY A 407 3.11 -22.77 -18.20
C GLY A 407 1.76 -22.58 -17.51
N ARG A 408 1.72 -22.34 -16.18
CA ARG A 408 0.48 -22.14 -15.40
C ARG A 408 0.33 -20.73 -14.83
N GLY A 409 1.45 -20.02 -14.67
CA GLY A 409 1.46 -18.71 -14.03
C GLY A 409 1.43 -18.78 -12.50
N TRP A 410 0.77 -17.82 -11.87
CA TRP A 410 0.62 -17.78 -10.41
C TRP A 410 -0.43 -18.76 -9.93
N VAL A 411 -0.02 -19.79 -9.22
CA VAL A 411 -0.87 -20.83 -8.67
C VAL A 411 -1.03 -20.64 -7.18
N GLY A 412 -2.27 -20.47 -6.70
CA GLY A 412 -2.60 -20.35 -5.29
C GLY A 412 -2.19 -21.58 -4.48
N GLN A 413 -1.68 -21.39 -3.29
CA GLN A 413 -1.27 -22.41 -2.34
C GLN A 413 -2.27 -22.47 -1.19
N GLY A 414 -3.28 -23.30 -1.33
CA GLY A 414 -4.43 -23.37 -0.42
C GLY A 414 -5.42 -22.21 -0.61
N ASP A 415 -6.54 -22.24 0.11
CA ASP A 415 -7.47 -21.12 0.16
C ASP A 415 -6.95 -20.05 1.12
N MET A 416 -7.04 -18.77 0.71
CA MET A 416 -6.55 -17.67 1.54
C MET A 416 -7.29 -17.52 2.87
N THR A 417 -8.52 -18.03 2.98
CA THR A 417 -9.30 -18.01 4.22
C THR A 417 -8.97 -19.18 5.16
N GLU A 418 -8.19 -20.15 4.71
CA GLU A 418 -7.71 -21.29 5.47
C GLU A 418 -6.23 -21.15 5.88
N ASN A 419 -5.46 -20.37 5.14
CA ASN A 419 -4.06 -20.07 5.46
C ASN A 419 -3.95 -19.09 6.64
N CYS A 420 -4.46 -19.49 7.79
CA CYS A 420 -4.58 -18.62 8.97
C CYS A 420 -3.67 -19.08 10.11
N ALA A 421 -3.25 -18.11 10.92
CA ALA A 421 -2.48 -18.34 12.14
C ALA A 421 -2.72 -17.24 13.17
N THR A 422 -2.57 -17.58 14.45
CA THR A 422 -2.44 -16.56 15.50
C THR A 422 -0.96 -16.27 15.68
N VAL A 423 -0.58 -15.02 15.41
CA VAL A 423 0.82 -14.59 15.37
C VAL A 423 1.07 -13.40 16.31
N PRO A 424 2.30 -13.23 16.82
CA PRO A 424 2.67 -12.04 17.58
C PRO A 424 2.60 -10.80 16.68
N GLN A 425 2.35 -9.65 17.32
CA GLN A 425 2.39 -8.35 16.68
C GLN A 425 3.69 -7.65 17.07
N LEU A 426 4.52 -7.34 16.10
CA LEU A 426 5.81 -6.69 16.31
C LEU A 426 5.70 -5.20 16.02
N GLY A 427 6.09 -4.39 17.00
CA GLY A 427 6.09 -2.94 16.87
C GLY A 427 7.29 -2.46 16.04
N TYR A 428 7.02 -1.54 15.12
CA TYR A 428 8.08 -0.86 14.35
C TYR A 428 7.77 0.63 14.19
N ARG A 429 8.81 1.42 13.93
CA ARG A 429 8.68 2.85 13.61
C ARG A 429 8.85 3.02 12.10
N PRO A 430 7.84 3.56 11.42
CA PRO A 430 7.88 3.79 9.97
C PRO A 430 8.82 4.91 9.57
#